data_584405f878179a40d73a41742e98d374
#
_entry.id   584405f878179a40d73a41742e98d374
#
_cell.length_a   1.000
_cell.length_b   1.000
_cell.length_c   1.000
_cell.angle_alpha   90.00
_cell.angle_beta   90.00
_cell.angle_gamma   90.00
#
_symmetry.space_group_name_H-M   'P 1'
#
loop_
_entity.id
_entity.type
_entity.pdbx_description
1 polymer ?
#
loop_
_entity_poly.entity_id
_entity_poly.type
_entity_poly.pdbx_seq_one_letter_code
_entity_poly.pdbx_strand_id
1 'polypeptide(L)'
;MVLHIEITIASEAHLKYVPEIEEALYQASLQKGTGIAVRSRAYLEGKIKEGKAIIALGNKGKWAGFCYIESWGHHKFVANSGLIVSSEFRGAGLAGEIKKRALELSARLFPGAKLFGLTTSLAVMKINSGLGYRPVTFSELTDDDEFWKGCQTCPYYDILVRTKRDDCLCTAMIMDPTEKQKMNGKKKASGIKVKINHT
;
A
#
# COMPACT_ATOMS: atom_id res chain seq x y z
N MET A 1 -0.07 25.12 -16.87
CA MET A 1 -1.37 24.82 -16.23
C MET A 1 -1.07 24.07 -14.93
N VAL A 2 -1.42 24.62 -13.78
CA VAL A 2 -1.17 23.96 -12.49
C VAL A 2 -2.12 22.76 -12.37
N LEU A 3 -1.56 21.57 -12.17
CA LEU A 3 -2.33 20.35 -11.94
C LEU A 3 -2.82 20.38 -10.49
N HIS A 4 -4.11 20.59 -10.29
CA HIS A 4 -4.73 20.50 -8.97
C HIS A 4 -5.25 19.08 -8.75
N ILE A 5 -4.77 18.40 -7.71
CA ILE A 5 -5.21 17.04 -7.34
C ILE A 5 -5.71 17.07 -5.91
N GLU A 6 -6.93 16.61 -5.72
CA GLU A 6 -7.52 16.36 -4.40
C GLU A 6 -7.35 14.87 -4.05
N ILE A 7 -6.84 14.58 -2.85
CA ILE A 7 -6.70 13.22 -2.32
C ILE A 7 -7.51 13.12 -1.05
N THR A 8 -8.51 12.24 -1.04
CA THR A 8 -9.45 12.10 0.08
C THR A 8 -9.75 10.64 0.39
N ILE A 9 -10.37 10.39 1.54
CA ILE A 9 -10.97 9.10 1.83
C ILE A 9 -12.21 8.97 0.93
N ALA A 10 -12.29 7.85 0.22
CA ALA A 10 -13.43 7.60 -0.66
C ALA A 10 -14.71 7.37 0.17
N SER A 11 -15.82 7.83 -0.38
CA SER A 11 -17.17 7.71 0.17
C SER A 11 -18.15 7.26 -0.92
N GLU A 12 -19.41 7.05 -0.61
CA GLU A 12 -20.44 6.65 -1.57
C GLU A 12 -20.53 7.59 -2.79
N ALA A 13 -20.23 8.88 -2.64
CA ALA A 13 -20.19 9.82 -3.76
C ALA A 13 -19.14 9.44 -4.84
N HIS A 14 -18.19 8.59 -4.48
CA HIS A 14 -17.11 8.14 -5.35
C HIS A 14 -17.38 6.78 -6.02
N LEU A 15 -18.51 6.12 -5.73
CA LEU A 15 -18.87 4.84 -6.35
C LEU A 15 -18.94 4.91 -7.88
N LYS A 16 -19.27 6.07 -8.43
CA LYS A 16 -19.28 6.31 -9.88
C LYS A 16 -17.94 6.06 -10.58
N TYR A 17 -16.82 6.08 -9.85
CA TYR A 17 -15.48 5.82 -10.40
C TYR A 17 -15.07 4.35 -10.36
N VAL A 18 -15.85 3.48 -9.70
CA VAL A 18 -15.48 2.06 -9.55
C VAL A 18 -15.29 1.35 -10.88
N PRO A 19 -16.13 1.56 -11.92
CA PRO A 19 -15.90 0.95 -13.23
C PRO A 19 -14.55 1.30 -13.84
N GLU A 20 -14.12 2.56 -13.72
CA GLU A 20 -12.82 3.04 -14.22
C GLU A 20 -11.66 2.47 -13.42
N ILE A 21 -11.80 2.39 -12.09
CA ILE A 21 -10.81 1.79 -11.18
C ILE A 21 -10.65 0.30 -11.47
N GLU A 22 -11.76 -0.45 -11.60
CA GLU A 22 -11.79 -1.88 -11.90
C GLU A 22 -11.06 -2.17 -13.21
N GLU A 23 -11.40 -1.42 -14.27
CA GLU A 23 -10.76 -1.56 -15.58
C GLU A 23 -9.25 -1.26 -15.51
N ALA A 24 -8.85 -0.19 -14.82
CA ALA A 24 -7.44 0.16 -14.68
C ALA A 24 -6.64 -0.92 -13.92
N LEU A 25 -7.22 -1.53 -12.87
CA LEU A 25 -6.60 -2.65 -12.15
C LEU A 25 -6.51 -3.89 -13.02
N TYR A 26 -7.56 -4.19 -13.78
CA TYR A 26 -7.57 -5.31 -14.71
C TYR A 26 -6.50 -5.16 -15.80
N GLN A 27 -6.44 -4.02 -16.47
CA GLN A 27 -5.41 -3.75 -17.49
C GLN A 27 -3.99 -3.81 -16.91
N ALA A 28 -3.79 -3.35 -15.67
CA ALA A 28 -2.51 -3.49 -14.99
C ALA A 28 -2.16 -4.96 -14.69
N SER A 29 -3.14 -5.81 -14.38
CA SER A 29 -2.90 -7.24 -14.12
C SER A 29 -2.44 -8.03 -15.35
N LEU A 30 -2.81 -7.56 -16.55
CA LEU A 30 -2.41 -8.18 -17.82
C LEU A 30 -0.96 -7.84 -18.22
N GLN A 31 -0.33 -6.85 -17.58
CA GLN A 31 1.03 -6.46 -17.92
C GLN A 31 2.03 -7.49 -17.39
N LYS A 32 2.94 -7.94 -18.26
CA LYS A 32 4.01 -8.89 -17.89
C LYS A 32 4.84 -8.34 -16.72
N GLY A 33 5.08 -9.17 -15.73
CA GLY A 33 5.86 -8.81 -14.55
C GLY A 33 5.04 -8.13 -13.44
N THR A 34 3.72 -7.98 -13.60
CA THR A 34 2.85 -7.37 -12.60
C THR A 34 2.13 -8.43 -11.77
N GLY A 35 2.33 -8.39 -10.45
CA GLY A 35 1.64 -9.25 -9.49
C GLY A 35 0.42 -8.55 -8.89
N ILE A 36 -0.56 -8.16 -9.71
CA ILE A 36 -1.80 -7.54 -9.24
C ILE A 36 -2.90 -8.61 -9.26
N ALA A 37 -3.51 -8.84 -8.09
CA ALA A 37 -4.70 -9.67 -7.98
C ALA A 37 -5.94 -8.88 -8.43
N VAL A 38 -6.74 -9.47 -9.33
CA VAL A 38 -7.99 -8.86 -9.79
C VAL A 38 -9.02 -8.84 -8.64
N ARG A 39 -9.76 -7.76 -8.53
CA ARG A 39 -10.82 -7.57 -7.54
C ARG A 39 -12.15 -7.29 -8.24
N SER A 40 -13.22 -7.89 -7.72
CA SER A 40 -14.56 -7.64 -8.25
C SER A 40 -15.03 -6.22 -7.91
N ARG A 41 -15.96 -5.71 -8.73
CA ARG A 41 -16.62 -4.43 -8.51
C ARG A 41 -17.22 -4.34 -7.10
N ALA A 42 -17.97 -5.35 -6.69
CA ALA A 42 -18.60 -5.39 -5.36
C ALA A 42 -17.57 -5.29 -4.22
N TYR A 43 -16.40 -5.91 -4.38
CA TYR A 43 -15.31 -5.81 -3.42
C TYR A 43 -14.77 -4.38 -3.30
N LEU A 44 -14.52 -3.71 -4.43
CA LEU A 44 -14.04 -2.32 -4.45
C LEU A 44 -15.07 -1.35 -3.87
N GLU A 45 -16.36 -1.52 -4.22
CA GLU A 45 -17.46 -0.75 -3.66
C GLU A 45 -17.56 -0.92 -2.14
N GLY A 46 -17.37 -2.16 -1.64
CA GLY A 46 -17.34 -2.45 -0.22
C GLY A 46 -16.25 -1.64 0.50
N LYS A 47 -15.01 -1.60 -0.05
CA LYS A 47 -13.91 -0.81 0.54
C LYS A 47 -14.20 0.69 0.57
N ILE A 48 -14.89 1.21 -0.45
CA ILE A 48 -15.32 2.61 -0.49
C ILE A 48 -16.40 2.89 0.56
N LYS A 49 -17.44 2.07 0.65
CA LYS A 49 -18.55 2.22 1.61
C LYS A 49 -18.07 2.09 3.06
N GLU A 50 -17.08 1.22 3.31
CA GLU A 50 -16.46 1.04 4.61
C GLU A 50 -15.50 2.19 5.02
N GLY A 51 -15.26 3.18 4.14
CA GLY A 51 -14.28 4.24 4.37
C GLY A 51 -12.82 3.74 4.44
N LYS A 52 -12.55 2.61 3.81
CA LYS A 52 -11.23 1.95 3.78
C LYS A 52 -10.50 2.17 2.45
N ALA A 53 -10.87 3.17 1.68
CA ALA A 53 -10.25 3.49 0.41
C ALA A 53 -9.83 4.96 0.34
N ILE A 54 -8.76 5.22 -0.41
CA ILE A 54 -8.27 6.55 -0.78
C ILE A 54 -8.52 6.74 -2.26
N ILE A 55 -9.05 7.89 -2.64
CA ILE A 55 -9.24 8.29 -4.03
C ILE A 55 -8.53 9.60 -4.29
N ALA A 56 -7.95 9.73 -5.47
CA ALA A 56 -7.39 10.97 -5.98
C ALA A 56 -8.18 11.44 -7.20
N LEU A 57 -8.56 12.72 -7.21
CA LEU A 57 -9.31 13.36 -8.28
C LEU A 57 -8.52 14.56 -8.80
N GLY A 58 -8.35 14.65 -10.09
CA GLY A 58 -7.78 15.79 -10.79
C GLY A 58 -8.81 16.88 -11.10
N ASN A 59 -8.40 17.85 -11.90
CA ASN A 59 -9.27 18.95 -12.35
C ASN A 59 -10.61 18.42 -12.91
N LYS A 60 -11.70 19.13 -12.62
CA LYS A 60 -13.08 18.77 -13.03
C LYS A 60 -13.53 17.41 -12.52
N GLY A 61 -12.98 16.93 -11.42
CA GLY A 61 -13.34 15.64 -10.82
C GLY A 61 -12.92 14.42 -11.64
N LYS A 62 -11.92 14.53 -12.50
CA LYS A 62 -11.39 13.39 -13.25
C LYS A 62 -10.67 12.42 -12.31
N TRP A 63 -10.96 11.12 -12.40
CA TRP A 63 -10.26 10.13 -11.59
C TRP A 63 -8.75 10.11 -11.91
N ALA A 64 -7.93 10.18 -10.85
CA ALA A 64 -6.48 10.24 -10.96
C ALA A 64 -5.77 9.05 -10.30
N GLY A 65 -6.37 8.45 -9.25
CA GLY A 65 -5.76 7.29 -8.62
C GLY A 65 -6.58 6.74 -7.47
N PHE A 66 -6.18 5.55 -6.99
CA PHE A 66 -6.90 4.80 -5.97
C PHE A 66 -5.94 3.91 -5.16
N CYS A 67 -6.31 3.62 -3.92
CA CYS A 67 -5.71 2.61 -3.06
C CYS A 67 -6.73 2.23 -1.99
N TYR A 68 -6.70 1.00 -1.51
CA TYR A 68 -7.51 0.59 -0.36
C TYR A 68 -6.67 -0.09 0.71
N ILE A 69 -7.22 -0.16 1.92
CA ILE A 69 -6.61 -0.84 3.05
C ILE A 69 -7.53 -1.97 3.55
N GLU A 70 -6.92 -2.99 4.11
CA GLU A 70 -7.64 -4.11 4.70
C GLU A 70 -6.85 -4.69 5.87
N SER A 71 -7.56 -5.07 6.95
CA SER A 71 -6.93 -5.59 8.17
C SER A 71 -7.08 -7.11 8.26
N TRP A 72 -6.06 -7.77 8.81
CA TRP A 72 -5.92 -9.20 8.92
C TRP A 72 -5.40 -9.60 10.31
N GLY A 73 -5.53 -10.88 10.66
CA GLY A 73 -5.01 -11.38 11.92
C GLY A 73 -5.55 -10.63 13.14
N HIS A 74 -6.89 -10.46 13.24
CA HIS A 74 -7.54 -9.69 14.31
C HIS A 74 -6.98 -8.25 14.44
N HIS A 75 -6.83 -7.56 13.30
CA HIS A 75 -6.33 -6.19 13.19
C HIS A 75 -4.85 -5.98 13.57
N LYS A 76 -4.07 -7.06 13.72
CA LYS A 76 -2.62 -6.95 13.96
C LYS A 76 -1.85 -6.50 12.72
N PHE A 77 -2.39 -6.76 11.54
CA PHE A 77 -1.80 -6.46 10.25
C PHE A 77 -2.76 -5.65 9.39
N VAL A 78 -2.23 -4.68 8.64
CA VAL A 78 -2.99 -3.93 7.64
C VAL A 78 -2.26 -3.94 6.31
N ALA A 79 -2.90 -4.48 5.29
CA ALA A 79 -2.41 -4.42 3.92
C ALA A 79 -2.83 -3.12 3.24
N ASN A 80 -1.89 -2.46 2.57
CA ASN A 80 -2.20 -1.40 1.60
C ASN A 80 -2.19 -2.01 0.19
N SER A 81 -3.33 -2.08 -0.44
CA SER A 81 -3.57 -2.83 -1.67
C SER A 81 -4.21 -2.00 -2.78
N GLY A 82 -4.18 -2.49 -4.02
CA GLY A 82 -4.85 -1.88 -5.15
C GLY A 82 -4.36 -0.48 -5.51
N LEU A 83 -3.08 -0.15 -5.24
CA LEU A 83 -2.51 1.12 -5.63
C LEU A 83 -2.46 1.22 -7.16
N ILE A 84 -3.24 2.14 -7.72
CA ILE A 84 -3.28 2.41 -9.13
C ILE A 84 -3.35 3.91 -9.38
N VAL A 85 -2.62 4.39 -10.39
CA VAL A 85 -2.65 5.79 -10.85
C VAL A 85 -2.97 5.78 -12.33
N SER A 86 -3.97 6.56 -12.71
CA SER A 86 -4.35 6.77 -14.10
C SER A 86 -3.14 7.24 -14.92
N SER A 87 -3.01 6.75 -16.15
CA SER A 87 -1.84 6.99 -17.01
C SER A 87 -1.49 8.47 -17.17
N GLU A 88 -2.51 9.33 -17.25
CA GLU A 88 -2.34 10.78 -17.40
C GLU A 88 -1.71 11.48 -16.19
N PHE A 89 -1.82 10.86 -15.00
CA PHE A 89 -1.34 11.43 -13.74
C PHE A 89 -0.06 10.76 -13.22
N ARG A 90 0.55 9.86 -14.01
CA ARG A 90 1.80 9.20 -13.65
C ARG A 90 2.99 10.16 -13.74
N GLY A 91 4.07 9.84 -13.05
CA GLY A 91 5.31 10.65 -13.08
C GLY A 91 5.32 11.87 -12.16
N ALA A 92 4.17 12.30 -11.61
CA ALA A 92 4.05 13.47 -10.73
C ALA A 92 4.11 13.16 -9.23
N GLY A 93 4.53 11.95 -8.84
CA GLY A 93 4.62 11.56 -7.41
C GLY A 93 3.29 11.16 -6.75
N LEU A 94 2.17 11.18 -7.48
CA LEU A 94 0.82 10.95 -6.94
C LEU A 94 0.68 9.62 -6.19
N ALA A 95 1.33 8.55 -6.66
CA ALA A 95 1.32 7.25 -5.99
C ALA A 95 1.88 7.33 -4.56
N GLY A 96 2.92 8.14 -4.34
CA GLY A 96 3.50 8.38 -3.01
C GLY A 96 2.52 9.09 -2.07
N GLU A 97 1.84 10.12 -2.56
CA GLU A 97 0.86 10.87 -1.76
C GLU A 97 -0.36 10.01 -1.41
N ILE A 98 -0.87 9.21 -2.36
CA ILE A 98 -1.96 8.24 -2.10
C ILE A 98 -1.52 7.23 -1.02
N LYS A 99 -0.30 6.67 -1.13
CA LYS A 99 0.23 5.72 -0.14
C LYS A 99 0.40 6.35 1.24
N LYS A 100 0.85 7.60 1.31
CA LYS A 100 0.96 8.36 2.57
C LYS A 100 -0.42 8.52 3.23
N ARG A 101 -1.44 8.87 2.46
CA ARG A 101 -2.83 8.98 2.99
C ARG A 101 -3.38 7.61 3.41
N ALA A 102 -3.08 6.53 2.68
CA ALA A 102 -3.46 5.18 3.09
C ALA A 102 -2.78 4.75 4.40
N LEU A 103 -1.51 5.15 4.60
CA LEU A 103 -0.79 4.93 5.85
C LEU A 103 -1.43 5.69 7.02
N GLU A 104 -1.76 6.97 6.84
CA GLU A 104 -2.45 7.80 7.84
C GLU A 104 -3.82 7.20 8.20
N LEU A 105 -4.59 6.75 7.20
CA LEU A 105 -5.86 6.07 7.39
C LEU A 105 -5.70 4.77 8.17
N SER A 106 -4.69 3.96 7.83
CA SER A 106 -4.37 2.71 8.51
C SER A 106 -4.05 2.94 9.99
N ALA A 107 -3.19 3.93 10.29
CA ALA A 107 -2.81 4.27 11.66
C ALA A 107 -4.00 4.76 12.50
N ARG A 108 -4.95 5.45 11.87
CA ARG A 108 -6.17 5.95 12.52
C ARG A 108 -7.17 4.83 12.82
N LEU A 109 -7.41 3.94 11.85
CA LEU A 109 -8.43 2.88 12.00
C LEU A 109 -7.90 1.67 12.78
N PHE A 110 -6.60 1.41 12.70
CA PHE A 110 -5.94 0.24 13.29
C PHE A 110 -4.66 0.65 14.02
N PRO A 111 -4.78 1.38 15.14
CA PRO A 111 -3.61 1.86 15.88
C PRO A 111 -2.74 0.70 16.37
N GLY A 112 -1.43 0.79 16.12
CA GLY A 112 -0.46 -0.23 16.50
C GLY A 112 -0.34 -1.43 15.54
N ALA A 113 -1.20 -1.55 14.53
CA ALA A 113 -1.09 -2.60 13.53
C ALA A 113 0.20 -2.46 12.69
N LYS A 114 0.80 -3.60 12.34
CA LYS A 114 1.88 -3.65 11.36
C LYS A 114 1.31 -3.39 9.98
N LEU A 115 1.90 -2.45 9.24
CA LEU A 115 1.47 -2.14 7.89
C LEU A 115 2.34 -2.92 6.90
N PHE A 116 1.73 -3.57 5.92
CA PHE A 116 2.48 -4.37 4.96
C PHE A 116 1.93 -4.25 3.54
N GLY A 117 2.69 -4.75 2.58
CA GLY A 117 2.29 -4.85 1.19
C GLY A 117 3.17 -5.82 0.43
N LEU A 118 2.59 -6.43 -0.59
CA LEU A 118 3.28 -7.27 -1.57
C LEU A 118 3.37 -6.50 -2.89
N THR A 119 4.53 -6.47 -3.51
CA THR A 119 4.70 -5.78 -4.80
C THR A 119 5.80 -6.39 -5.66
N THR A 120 5.58 -6.41 -6.97
CA THR A 120 6.61 -6.69 -7.99
C THR A 120 7.22 -5.39 -8.55
N SER A 121 6.68 -4.22 -8.18
CA SER A 121 7.08 -2.93 -8.75
C SER A 121 8.20 -2.28 -7.96
N LEU A 122 9.37 -2.08 -8.61
CA LEU A 122 10.47 -1.32 -8.02
C LEU A 122 10.06 0.12 -7.63
N ALA A 123 9.18 0.76 -8.40
CA ALA A 123 8.68 2.09 -8.07
C ALA A 123 7.89 2.08 -6.75
N VAL A 124 7.04 1.07 -6.54
CA VAL A 124 6.28 0.90 -5.28
C VAL A 124 7.21 0.54 -4.13
N MET A 125 8.23 -0.29 -4.36
CA MET A 125 9.25 -0.58 -3.32
C MET A 125 9.95 0.70 -2.85
N LYS A 126 10.36 1.58 -3.78
CA LYS A 126 10.99 2.87 -3.45
C LYS A 126 10.05 3.78 -2.64
N ILE A 127 8.77 3.86 -3.03
CA ILE A 127 7.76 4.62 -2.28
C ILE A 127 7.61 4.05 -0.88
N ASN A 128 7.44 2.74 -0.74
CA ASN A 128 7.29 2.07 0.54
C ASN A 128 8.51 2.31 1.44
N SER A 129 9.75 2.16 0.91
CA SER A 129 10.98 2.43 1.67
C SER A 129 11.04 3.88 2.15
N GLY A 130 10.65 4.85 1.33
CA GLY A 130 10.55 6.27 1.71
C GLY A 130 9.54 6.53 2.82
N LEU A 131 8.49 5.71 2.92
CA LEU A 131 7.47 5.76 3.98
C LEU A 131 7.88 4.99 5.24
N GLY A 132 9.02 4.28 5.22
CA GLY A 132 9.56 3.55 6.37
C GLY A 132 9.22 2.06 6.40
N TYR A 133 8.75 1.49 5.30
CA TYR A 133 8.68 0.04 5.15
C TYR A 133 10.07 -0.55 4.89
N ARG A 134 10.33 -1.76 5.38
CA ARG A 134 11.50 -2.56 5.06
C ARG A 134 11.12 -3.83 4.32
N PRO A 135 11.96 -4.37 3.43
CA PRO A 135 11.78 -5.71 2.88
C PRO A 135 11.83 -6.75 3.99
N VAL A 136 11.04 -7.80 3.86
CA VAL A 136 10.95 -8.91 4.82
C VAL A 136 10.71 -10.23 4.10
N THR A 137 10.93 -11.34 4.79
CA THR A 137 10.47 -12.65 4.35
C THR A 137 8.96 -12.77 4.51
N PHE A 138 8.34 -13.67 3.77
CA PHE A 138 6.89 -13.88 3.84
C PHE A 138 6.44 -14.40 5.22
N SER A 139 7.31 -15.08 5.94
CA SER A 139 7.08 -15.56 7.31
C SER A 139 6.90 -14.43 8.36
N GLU A 140 7.29 -13.19 8.04
CA GLU A 140 7.05 -12.03 8.91
C GLU A 140 5.68 -11.38 8.68
N LEU A 141 4.94 -11.81 7.67
CA LEU A 141 3.60 -11.33 7.35
C LEU A 141 2.53 -12.06 8.18
N THR A 142 1.27 -11.73 7.91
CA THR A 142 0.14 -12.43 8.54
C THR A 142 0.04 -13.89 8.09
N ASP A 143 -0.32 -14.76 9.00
CA ASP A 143 -0.67 -16.18 8.76
C ASP A 143 -2.16 -16.36 8.41
N ASP A 144 -2.94 -15.27 8.38
CA ASP A 144 -4.36 -15.27 8.08
C ASP A 144 -4.64 -15.84 6.67
N ASP A 145 -5.30 -16.99 6.61
CA ASP A 145 -5.61 -17.67 5.35
C ASP A 145 -6.46 -16.84 4.38
N GLU A 146 -7.34 -15.97 4.91
CA GLU A 146 -8.18 -15.11 4.09
C GLU A 146 -7.34 -14.07 3.32
N PHE A 147 -6.24 -13.58 3.91
CA PHE A 147 -5.29 -12.75 3.17
C PHE A 147 -4.71 -13.51 1.96
N TRP A 148 -4.21 -14.72 2.20
CA TRP A 148 -3.54 -15.51 1.17
C TRP A 148 -4.49 -16.01 0.08
N LYS A 149 -5.76 -16.26 0.39
CA LYS A 149 -6.82 -16.50 -0.62
C LYS A 149 -6.92 -15.34 -1.61
N GLY A 150 -6.68 -14.13 -1.18
CA GLY A 150 -6.66 -12.96 -2.04
C GLY A 150 -5.61 -13.00 -3.17
N CYS A 151 -4.60 -13.87 -3.08
CA CYS A 151 -3.61 -14.09 -4.13
C CYS A 151 -4.07 -15.05 -5.23
N GLN A 152 -5.19 -15.78 -5.07
CA GLN A 152 -5.66 -16.79 -6.02
C GLN A 152 -5.90 -16.27 -7.45
N THR A 153 -6.22 -14.98 -7.58
CA THR A 153 -6.43 -14.33 -8.88
C THR A 153 -5.15 -13.70 -9.44
N CYS A 154 -4.01 -13.86 -8.76
CA CYS A 154 -2.71 -13.35 -9.21
C CYS A 154 -2.05 -14.33 -10.19
N PRO A 155 -1.43 -13.86 -11.29
CA PRO A 155 -0.76 -14.73 -12.26
C PRO A 155 0.42 -15.53 -11.68
N TYR A 156 0.91 -15.20 -10.48
CA TYR A 156 2.02 -15.88 -9.79
C TYR A 156 1.56 -16.74 -8.61
N TYR A 157 0.27 -17.04 -8.52
CA TYR A 157 -0.27 -17.83 -7.42
C TYR A 157 0.31 -19.24 -7.34
N ASP A 158 0.66 -19.83 -8.48
CA ASP A 158 1.32 -21.14 -8.57
C ASP A 158 2.66 -21.19 -7.80
N ILE A 159 3.45 -20.09 -7.85
CA ILE A 159 4.72 -19.99 -7.11
C ILE A 159 4.44 -20.00 -5.61
N LEU A 160 3.47 -19.18 -5.16
CA LEU A 160 3.08 -19.10 -3.76
C LEU A 160 2.64 -20.47 -3.20
N VAL A 161 1.89 -21.23 -3.99
CA VAL A 161 1.43 -22.60 -3.61
C VAL A 161 2.59 -23.57 -3.54
N ARG A 162 3.46 -23.60 -4.56
CA ARG A 162 4.61 -24.51 -4.61
C ARG A 162 5.61 -24.28 -3.47
N THR A 163 5.78 -23.04 -3.06
CA THR A 163 6.67 -22.65 -1.96
C THR A 163 5.99 -22.70 -0.60
N LYS A 164 4.74 -23.15 -0.51
CA LYS A 164 3.95 -23.20 0.73
C LYS A 164 3.89 -21.84 1.45
N ARG A 165 3.83 -20.76 0.67
CA ARG A 165 3.84 -19.34 1.11
C ARG A 165 5.18 -18.82 1.64
N ASP A 166 6.28 -19.53 1.44
CA ASP A 166 7.59 -19.06 1.88
C ASP A 166 8.18 -18.03 0.90
N ASP A 167 7.75 -18.06 -0.39
CA ASP A 167 8.27 -17.18 -1.43
C ASP A 167 7.25 -16.93 -2.55
N CYS A 168 7.47 -15.83 -3.28
CA CYS A 168 6.75 -15.45 -4.49
C CYS A 168 7.60 -14.45 -5.29
N LEU A 169 7.17 -14.04 -6.50
CA LEU A 169 7.82 -12.94 -7.24
C LEU A 169 7.58 -11.56 -6.62
N CYS A 170 6.64 -11.43 -5.69
CA CYS A 170 6.44 -10.20 -4.94
C CYS A 170 7.53 -10.03 -3.88
N THR A 171 8.00 -8.79 -3.69
CA THR A 171 8.73 -8.42 -2.49
C THR A 171 7.73 -8.10 -1.39
N ALA A 172 7.85 -8.80 -0.26
CA ALA A 172 7.12 -8.46 0.96
C ALA A 172 7.79 -7.26 1.62
N MET A 173 6.99 -6.28 2.05
CA MET A 173 7.49 -5.11 2.76
C MET A 173 6.60 -4.81 3.96
N ILE A 174 7.19 -4.53 5.12
CA ILE A 174 6.50 -4.25 6.37
C ILE A 174 6.98 -2.96 7.03
N MET A 175 6.07 -2.26 7.69
CA MET A 175 6.38 -1.17 8.60
C MET A 175 5.74 -1.47 9.95
N ASP A 176 6.57 -1.62 10.98
CA ASP A 176 6.14 -1.78 12.36
C ASP A 176 6.20 -0.42 13.07
N PRO A 177 5.05 0.15 13.49
CA PRO A 177 5.04 1.44 14.19
C PRO A 177 5.84 1.43 15.49
N THR A 178 5.96 0.27 16.15
CA THR A 178 6.67 0.14 17.42
C THR A 178 8.19 0.18 17.23
N GLU A 179 8.70 -0.37 16.14
CA GLU A 179 10.13 -0.29 15.78
C GLU A 179 10.55 1.15 15.47
N LYS A 180 9.69 1.90 14.77
CA LYS A 180 9.93 3.30 14.42
C LYS A 180 10.07 4.19 15.65
N GLN A 181 9.29 3.95 16.70
CA GLN A 181 9.40 4.66 17.98
C GLN A 181 10.71 4.35 18.71
N LYS A 182 11.13 3.08 18.72
CA LYS A 182 12.41 2.64 19.32
C LYS A 182 13.63 3.25 18.61
N MET A 183 13.62 3.36 17.28
CA MET A 183 14.71 3.99 16.52
C MET A 183 14.81 5.50 16.77
N ASN A 184 13.68 6.20 16.85
CA ASN A 184 13.65 7.63 17.17
C ASN A 184 14.07 7.91 18.61
N GLY A 185 13.74 7.04 19.58
CA GLY A 185 14.20 7.10 20.95
C GLY A 185 15.73 6.90 21.08
N LYS A 186 16.30 5.95 20.33
CA LYS A 186 17.75 5.70 20.31
C LYS A 186 18.55 6.85 19.67
N LYS A 187 18.04 7.50 18.61
CA LYS A 187 18.70 8.67 17.99
C LYS A 187 18.77 9.89 18.94
N LYS A 188 17.83 10.04 19.86
CA LYS A 188 17.90 11.07 20.91
C LYS A 188 18.89 10.74 22.03
N ALA A 189 19.22 9.46 22.25
CA ALA A 189 20.13 9.01 23.31
C ALA A 189 21.61 8.92 22.89
N SER A 190 21.94 8.95 21.59
CA SER A 190 23.31 8.82 21.08
C SER A 190 23.94 10.17 20.70
N GLY A 191 23.74 11.19 21.51
CA GLY A 191 24.50 12.44 21.40
C GLY A 191 25.90 12.26 21.97
N ILE A 192 26.86 11.71 21.20
CA ILE A 192 28.28 11.72 21.56
C ILE A 192 28.75 13.17 21.50
N LYS A 193 28.99 13.79 22.67
CA LYS A 193 29.69 15.06 22.76
C LYS A 193 31.18 14.80 22.55
N VAL A 194 31.71 15.04 21.36
CA VAL A 194 33.14 15.06 21.08
C VAL A 194 33.68 16.39 21.57
N LYS A 195 34.50 16.39 22.65
CA LYS A 195 35.36 17.52 23.02
C LYS A 195 36.61 17.46 22.14
N ILE A 196 36.78 18.43 21.24
CA ILE A 196 38.03 18.64 20.51
C ILE A 196 38.85 19.61 21.35
N ASN A 197 39.97 19.12 21.98
CA ASN A 197 40.95 19.98 22.58
C ASN A 197 41.91 20.45 21.47
N HIS A 198 41.94 21.74 21.20
CA HIS A 198 42.96 22.38 20.39
C HIS A 198 44.13 22.74 21.33
N THR A 199 45.26 22.07 21.14
CA THR A 199 46.59 22.50 21.56
C THR A 199 47.24 23.26 20.45
#